data_8fa6b8799feaed9c22c94f8769085488
#
_entry.id   8fa6b8799feaed9c22c94f8769085488
#
_cell.length_a   1.000
_cell.length_b   1.000
_cell.length_c   1.000
_cell.angle_alpha   90.00
_cell.angle_beta   90.00
_cell.angle_gamma   90.00
#
_symmetry.space_group_name_H-M   'P 1'
#
loop_
_entity.id
_entity.type
_entity.pdbx_description
1 polymer ?
#
loop_
_entity_poly.entity_id
_entity_poly.type
_entity_poly.pdbx_seq_one_letter_code
_entity_poly.pdbx_strand_id
1 'polypeptide(L)'
;LFFFFFRCLCRSEEFEHYCHTVISNVNSAANYALKKLPQVIILVDKEGRIQWFNKELEKHINIEPTYNIAMADFWPELDLEPLWGRNGKTVFVHENIHYQVIHRPVSTKENPCGMLALYIQDNSALEILKNIHADSRTTLMYIQIDNFNDVLQGLNDTEQNSLIFETNKAITDWMNHLEGFLRKVSEDLYVAVMEKRNLDTAMEEKFDILDKVRNLQNPVRHLS
;
A
#
# COMPACT_ATOMS: atom_id res chain seq x y z
N LEU A 1 28.31 -5.75 -67.82
CA LEU A 1 28.92 -5.60 -66.51
C LEU A 1 28.48 -4.26 -65.86
N PHE A 2 28.56 -3.15 -66.58
CA PHE A 2 28.19 -1.80 -66.05
C PHE A 2 26.72 -1.68 -65.61
N PHE A 3 25.80 -2.28 -66.36
CA PHE A 3 24.36 -2.27 -66.03
C PHE A 3 24.01 -3.08 -64.76
N PHE A 4 24.76 -4.13 -64.52
CA PHE A 4 24.57 -4.96 -63.30
C PHE A 4 25.07 -4.22 -62.02
N PHE A 5 26.19 -3.51 -62.17
CA PHE A 5 26.80 -2.74 -61.14
C PHE A 5 25.90 -1.54 -60.73
N PHE A 6 25.34 -0.87 -61.75
CA PHE A 6 24.40 0.27 -61.52
C PHE A 6 23.12 -0.21 -60.84
N ARG A 7 22.61 -1.37 -61.20
CA ARG A 7 21.41 -1.94 -60.59
C ARG A 7 21.64 -2.42 -59.14
N CYS A 8 22.85 -2.85 -58.79
CA CYS A 8 23.25 -3.17 -57.42
C CYS A 8 23.41 -1.92 -56.58
N LEU A 9 23.97 -0.84 -57.12
CA LEU A 9 24.09 0.44 -56.41
C LEU A 9 22.74 1.08 -56.10
N CYS A 10 21.82 1.17 -57.07
CA CYS A 10 20.48 1.69 -56.86
C CYS A 10 19.67 0.86 -55.83
N ARG A 11 19.86 -0.47 -55.83
CA ARG A 11 19.22 -1.35 -54.89
C ARG A 11 19.79 -1.20 -53.48
N SER A 12 21.05 -0.82 -53.33
CA SER A 12 21.69 -0.51 -52.05
C SER A 12 21.16 0.80 -51.49
N GLU A 13 21.01 1.84 -52.29
CA GLU A 13 20.47 3.13 -51.87
C GLU A 13 18.99 3.03 -51.48
N GLU A 14 18.18 2.29 -52.27
CA GLU A 14 16.77 2.03 -51.91
C GLU A 14 16.65 1.24 -50.60
N PHE A 15 17.55 0.27 -50.37
CA PHE A 15 17.57 -0.51 -49.14
C PHE A 15 17.99 0.33 -47.92
N GLU A 16 19.01 1.17 -48.06
CA GLU A 16 19.43 2.10 -47.00
C GLU A 16 18.33 3.10 -46.68
N HIS A 17 17.68 3.68 -47.70
CA HIS A 17 16.55 4.58 -47.47
C HIS A 17 15.39 3.89 -46.80
N TYR A 18 15.06 2.65 -47.15
CA TYR A 18 14.05 1.83 -46.50
C TYR A 18 14.40 1.57 -45.03
N CYS A 19 15.64 1.17 -44.73
CA CYS A 19 16.12 0.95 -43.37
C CYS A 19 16.04 2.22 -42.54
N HIS A 20 16.47 3.37 -43.07
CA HIS A 20 16.34 4.66 -42.39
C HIS A 20 14.89 5.02 -42.11
N THR A 21 13.98 4.80 -43.04
CA THR A 21 12.55 5.07 -42.87
C THR A 21 11.93 4.17 -41.82
N VAL A 22 12.25 2.88 -41.81
CA VAL A 22 11.76 1.94 -40.80
C VAL A 22 12.28 2.31 -39.41
N ILE A 23 13.58 2.60 -39.29
CA ILE A 23 14.17 3.02 -38.00
C ILE A 23 13.53 4.31 -37.53
N SER A 24 13.33 5.31 -38.37
CA SER A 24 12.67 6.56 -38.04
C SER A 24 11.22 6.35 -37.57
N ASN A 25 10.47 5.50 -38.28
CA ASN A 25 9.10 5.16 -37.92
C ASN A 25 9.00 4.43 -36.57
N VAL A 26 9.90 3.45 -36.34
CA VAL A 26 9.96 2.71 -35.07
C VAL A 26 10.32 3.65 -33.91
N ASN A 27 11.32 4.52 -34.08
CA ASN A 27 11.70 5.50 -33.09
C ASN A 27 10.58 6.51 -32.80
N SER A 28 9.87 6.95 -33.84
CA SER A 28 8.72 7.86 -33.69
C SER A 28 7.57 7.19 -32.94
N ALA A 29 7.26 5.94 -33.26
CA ALA A 29 6.24 5.16 -32.58
C ALA A 29 6.62 4.87 -31.11
N ALA A 30 7.89 4.51 -30.86
CA ALA A 30 8.40 4.31 -29.51
C ALA A 30 8.32 5.60 -28.67
N ASN A 31 8.77 6.72 -29.23
CA ASN A 31 8.69 8.02 -28.57
C ASN A 31 7.24 8.45 -28.30
N TYR A 32 6.32 8.18 -29.24
CA TYR A 32 4.90 8.44 -29.02
C TYR A 32 4.34 7.58 -27.89
N ALA A 33 4.65 6.28 -27.88
CA ALA A 33 4.21 5.36 -26.83
C ALA A 33 4.74 5.80 -25.46
N LEU A 34 6.04 6.11 -25.36
CA LEU A 34 6.66 6.59 -24.10
C LEU A 34 6.02 7.89 -23.57
N LYS A 35 5.66 8.81 -24.47
CA LYS A 35 4.98 10.07 -24.10
C LYS A 35 3.55 9.87 -23.60
N LYS A 36 2.90 8.76 -23.95
CA LYS A 36 1.51 8.47 -23.57
C LYS A 36 1.38 7.52 -22.37
N LEU A 37 2.50 6.96 -21.90
CA LEU A 37 2.47 6.13 -20.70
C LEU A 37 2.10 6.99 -19.49
N PRO A 38 1.13 6.55 -18.67
CA PRO A 38 0.71 7.26 -17.46
C PRO A 38 1.68 7.04 -16.28
N GLN A 39 2.89 6.70 -16.59
CA GLN A 39 3.97 6.40 -15.65
C GLN A 39 5.13 7.34 -15.92
N VAL A 40 5.68 7.92 -14.87
CA VAL A 40 6.90 8.73 -14.97
C VAL A 40 8.08 7.83 -15.29
N ILE A 41 8.84 8.18 -16.33
CA ILE A 41 10.07 7.48 -16.71
C ILE A 41 11.20 8.48 -16.69
N ILE A 42 12.26 8.16 -15.95
CA ILE A 42 13.44 9.00 -15.80
C ILE A 42 14.69 8.14 -16.01
N LEU A 43 15.65 8.67 -16.73
CA LEU A 43 17.01 8.13 -16.81
C LEU A 43 17.96 9.05 -16.05
N VAL A 44 18.68 8.52 -15.09
CA VAL A 44 19.69 9.24 -14.31
C VAL A 44 21.06 8.63 -14.50
N ASP A 45 22.10 9.46 -14.40
CA ASP A 45 23.49 9.03 -14.37
C ASP A 45 23.91 8.61 -12.94
N LYS A 46 25.21 8.23 -12.78
CA LYS A 46 25.76 7.81 -11.49
C LYS A 46 25.81 8.91 -10.45
N GLU A 47 25.84 10.15 -10.88
CA GLU A 47 25.81 11.33 -10.06
C GLU A 47 24.38 11.73 -9.65
N GLY A 48 23.38 10.94 -10.08
CA GLY A 48 21.96 11.18 -9.80
C GLY A 48 21.35 12.31 -10.62
N ARG A 49 21.99 12.71 -11.74
CA ARG A 49 21.51 13.78 -12.62
C ARG A 49 20.58 13.23 -13.69
N ILE A 50 19.49 13.93 -13.94
CA ILE A 50 18.49 13.55 -14.95
C ILE A 50 19.03 13.78 -16.35
N GLN A 51 19.19 12.70 -17.10
CA GLN A 51 19.65 12.68 -18.50
C GLN A 51 18.47 12.66 -19.48
N TRP A 52 17.37 12.06 -19.10
CA TRP A 52 16.16 12.00 -19.90
C TRP A 52 14.92 11.73 -19.01
N PHE A 53 13.78 12.24 -19.44
CA PHE A 53 12.48 11.99 -18.81
C PHE A 53 11.35 12.05 -19.84
N ASN A 54 10.21 11.42 -19.54
CA ASN A 54 9.00 11.56 -20.34
C ASN A 54 8.14 12.73 -19.81
N LYS A 55 7.17 13.14 -20.63
CA LYS A 55 6.29 14.29 -20.31
C LYS A 55 5.46 14.13 -19.03
N GLU A 56 5.25 12.89 -18.57
CA GLU A 56 4.46 12.61 -17.36
C GLU A 56 5.10 13.20 -16.11
N LEU A 57 6.44 13.35 -16.09
CA LEU A 57 7.16 13.99 -14.97
C LEU A 57 6.63 15.40 -14.66
N GLU A 58 6.28 16.18 -15.67
CA GLU A 58 5.79 17.56 -15.50
C GLU A 58 4.53 17.67 -14.63
N LYS A 59 3.76 16.58 -14.50
CA LYS A 59 2.54 16.54 -13.67
C LYS A 59 2.82 16.28 -12.19
N HIS A 60 4.01 15.78 -11.87
CA HIS A 60 4.39 15.36 -10.53
C HIS A 60 5.38 16.29 -9.85
N ILE A 61 5.87 17.29 -10.57
CA ILE A 61 6.81 18.27 -10.05
C ILE A 61 6.34 19.69 -10.38
N ASN A 62 6.52 20.60 -9.45
CA ASN A 62 6.09 22.00 -9.59
C ASN A 62 7.10 22.91 -10.32
N ILE A 63 8.18 22.33 -10.84
CA ILE A 63 9.27 23.04 -11.51
C ILE A 63 9.38 22.50 -12.93
N GLU A 64 9.63 23.34 -13.92
CA GLU A 64 9.92 22.85 -15.28
C GLU A 64 11.16 21.95 -15.24
N PRO A 65 10.99 20.65 -15.58
CA PRO A 65 12.11 19.73 -15.56
C PRO A 65 13.09 20.09 -16.65
N THR A 66 14.32 20.32 -16.25
CA THR A 66 15.44 20.59 -17.16
C THR A 66 16.41 19.41 -17.14
N TYR A 67 17.16 19.23 -18.21
CA TYR A 67 18.20 18.21 -18.26
C TYR A 67 19.35 18.56 -17.31
N ASN A 68 20.02 17.54 -16.79
CA ASN A 68 21.20 17.67 -15.92
C ASN A 68 20.91 18.26 -14.50
N ILE A 69 19.66 18.26 -14.06
CA ILE A 69 19.30 18.59 -12.67
C ILE A 69 19.42 17.35 -11.81
N ALA A 70 19.78 17.52 -10.55
CA ALA A 70 19.85 16.42 -9.61
C ALA A 70 18.44 15.90 -9.26
N MET A 71 18.28 14.59 -9.24
CA MET A 71 17.03 13.92 -8.84
C MET A 71 16.61 14.31 -7.41
N ALA A 72 17.59 14.51 -6.53
CA ALA A 72 17.38 14.92 -5.15
C ALA A 72 16.74 16.32 -4.99
N ASP A 73 16.79 17.16 -6.01
CA ASP A 73 16.14 18.48 -6.00
C ASP A 73 14.60 18.34 -6.09
N PHE A 74 14.11 17.22 -6.63
CA PHE A 74 12.68 16.95 -6.77
C PHE A 74 12.17 15.95 -5.71
N TRP A 75 12.92 14.87 -5.49
CA TRP A 75 12.55 13.78 -4.59
C TRP A 75 13.74 13.41 -3.68
N PRO A 76 14.03 14.23 -2.69
CA PRO A 76 15.17 14.01 -1.77
C PRO A 76 15.02 12.72 -0.95
N GLU A 77 13.80 12.21 -0.81
CA GLU A 77 13.52 10.97 -0.08
C GLU A 77 13.90 9.70 -0.87
N LEU A 78 14.13 9.83 -2.19
CA LEU A 78 14.52 8.72 -3.04
C LEU A 78 16.03 8.54 -3.04
N ASP A 79 16.53 7.62 -2.22
CA ASP A 79 17.95 7.24 -2.23
C ASP A 79 18.25 6.38 -3.47
N LEU A 80 19.12 6.87 -4.34
CA LEU A 80 19.51 6.21 -5.58
C LEU A 80 20.65 5.21 -5.40
N GLU A 81 21.46 5.33 -4.35
CA GLU A 81 22.67 4.51 -4.17
C GLU A 81 22.36 3.01 -4.15
N PRO A 82 21.38 2.50 -3.39
CA PRO A 82 21.06 1.08 -3.34
C PRO A 82 20.41 0.53 -4.61
N LEU A 83 20.00 1.40 -5.54
CA LEU A 83 19.25 1.01 -6.75
C LEU A 83 20.14 0.55 -7.90
N TRP A 84 21.44 0.86 -7.86
CA TRP A 84 22.37 0.62 -8.95
C TRP A 84 22.79 -0.84 -9.15
N GLY A 85 22.76 -1.64 -8.13
CA GLY A 85 23.33 -3.01 -8.19
C GLY A 85 22.45 -4.05 -8.87
N ARG A 86 21.14 -3.81 -9.01
CA ARG A 86 20.17 -4.83 -9.46
C ARG A 86 18.86 -4.21 -9.94
N ASN A 87 18.12 -5.01 -10.70
CA ASN A 87 16.71 -4.68 -10.96
C ASN A 87 15.90 -4.85 -9.69
N GLY A 88 14.97 -3.95 -9.43
CA GLY A 88 14.13 -4.07 -8.23
C GLY A 88 12.97 -3.10 -8.21
N LYS A 89 12.33 -3.09 -7.04
CA LYS A 89 11.26 -2.17 -6.70
C LYS A 89 11.56 -1.56 -5.34
N THR A 90 11.28 -0.28 -5.21
CA THR A 90 11.29 0.45 -3.94
C THR A 90 10.08 1.35 -3.84
N VAL A 91 9.84 1.91 -2.68
CA VAL A 91 8.76 2.87 -2.43
C VAL A 91 9.34 4.07 -1.68
N PHE A 92 8.78 5.24 -1.92
CA PHE A 92 9.05 6.43 -1.13
C PHE A 92 7.79 7.27 -1.01
N VAL A 93 7.76 8.18 -0.05
CA VAL A 93 6.65 9.10 0.17
C VAL A 93 7.17 10.51 0.01
N HIS A 94 6.51 11.29 -0.81
CA HIS A 94 6.80 12.71 -1.00
C HIS A 94 5.48 13.49 -0.99
N GLU A 95 5.37 14.54 -0.19
CA GLU A 95 4.16 15.36 -0.04
C GLU A 95 2.86 14.55 0.17
N ASN A 96 2.91 13.50 1.01
CA ASN A 96 1.81 12.56 1.26
C ASN A 96 1.39 11.67 0.06
N ILE A 97 2.14 11.69 -1.02
CA ILE A 97 1.92 10.80 -2.17
C ILE A 97 2.85 9.59 -2.03
N HIS A 98 2.28 8.41 -2.12
CA HIS A 98 3.03 7.15 -2.09
C HIS A 98 3.47 6.76 -3.49
N TYR A 99 4.77 6.85 -3.76
CA TYR A 99 5.35 6.47 -5.04
C TYR A 99 5.93 5.07 -4.99
N GLN A 100 5.63 4.28 -6.01
CA GLN A 100 6.32 3.03 -6.30
C GLN A 100 7.33 3.27 -7.42
N VAL A 101 8.57 2.84 -7.21
CA VAL A 101 9.65 2.94 -8.19
C VAL A 101 10.10 1.55 -8.60
N ILE A 102 10.06 1.27 -9.90
CA ILE A 102 10.76 0.14 -10.50
C ILE A 102 12.06 0.68 -11.07
N HIS A 103 13.17 0.11 -10.67
CA HIS A 103 14.48 0.56 -11.10
C HIS A 103 15.24 -0.51 -11.88
N ARG A 104 15.94 -0.09 -12.92
CA ARG A 104 16.72 -0.96 -13.80
C ARG A 104 17.99 -0.26 -14.21
N PRO A 105 19.18 -0.78 -13.82
CA PRO A 105 20.45 -0.33 -14.38
C PRO A 105 20.50 -0.66 -15.87
N VAL A 106 20.88 0.33 -16.66
CA VAL A 106 21.01 0.21 -18.12
C VAL A 106 22.42 0.57 -18.51
N SER A 107 23.13 -0.35 -19.15
CA SER A 107 24.44 -0.09 -19.75
C SER A 107 24.33 -0.24 -21.25
N THR A 108 24.91 0.67 -22.00
CA THR A 108 25.00 0.62 -23.45
C THR A 108 26.46 0.57 -23.88
N LYS A 109 26.72 0.17 -25.13
CA LYS A 109 28.08 0.19 -25.69
C LYS A 109 28.67 1.60 -25.74
N GLU A 110 27.80 2.61 -25.85
CA GLU A 110 28.18 4.03 -25.94
C GLU A 110 28.37 4.66 -24.57
N ASN A 111 27.68 4.12 -23.55
CA ASN A 111 27.80 4.58 -22.15
C ASN A 111 28.07 3.39 -21.22
N PRO A 112 29.32 2.92 -21.09
CA PRO A 112 29.71 1.84 -20.19
C PRO A 112 29.59 2.22 -18.72
N CYS A 113 29.53 3.51 -18.38
CA CYS A 113 29.29 4.00 -17.03
C CYS A 113 27.89 3.69 -16.52
N GLY A 114 26.99 3.34 -17.43
CA GLY A 114 25.62 2.96 -17.11
C GLY A 114 24.71 4.15 -16.83
N MET A 115 23.44 3.91 -16.95
CA MET A 115 22.35 4.78 -16.52
C MET A 115 21.41 3.98 -15.65
N LEU A 116 20.65 4.63 -14.80
CA LEU A 116 19.59 4.02 -14.03
C LEU A 116 18.24 4.47 -14.60
N ALA A 117 17.47 3.51 -15.09
CA ALA A 117 16.10 3.76 -15.53
C ALA A 117 15.15 3.61 -14.32
N LEU A 118 14.39 4.65 -14.05
CA LEU A 118 13.40 4.72 -13.00
C LEU A 118 12.01 4.81 -13.63
N TYR A 119 11.14 3.91 -13.23
CA TYR A 119 9.72 3.91 -13.59
C TYR A 119 8.94 4.21 -12.31
N ILE A 120 8.37 5.42 -12.21
CA ILE A 120 7.76 5.94 -11.00
C ILE A 120 6.26 6.07 -11.22
N GLN A 121 5.49 5.55 -10.30
CA GLN A 121 4.03 5.56 -10.35
C GLN A 121 3.45 5.99 -9.00
N ASP A 122 2.46 6.86 -9.02
CA ASP A 122 1.63 7.15 -7.84
C ASP A 122 0.81 5.91 -7.48
N ASN A 123 1.01 5.46 -6.26
CA ASN A 123 0.38 4.26 -5.72
C ASN A 123 -0.53 4.57 -4.52
N SER A 124 -0.82 5.86 -4.27
CA SER A 124 -1.58 6.31 -3.10
C SER A 124 -2.97 5.69 -3.03
N ALA A 125 -3.67 5.59 -4.16
CA ALA A 125 -4.98 4.96 -4.20
C ALA A 125 -4.94 3.47 -3.80
N LEU A 126 -3.90 2.75 -4.23
CA LEU A 126 -3.73 1.35 -3.86
C LEU A 126 -3.37 1.19 -2.38
N GLU A 127 -2.54 2.07 -1.82
CA GLU A 127 -2.21 2.05 -0.39
C GLU A 127 -3.44 2.37 0.47
N ILE A 128 -4.26 3.34 0.08
CA ILE A 128 -5.54 3.63 0.75
C ILE A 128 -6.46 2.39 0.72
N LEU A 129 -6.60 1.74 -0.44
CA LEU A 129 -7.42 0.53 -0.57
C LEU A 129 -6.89 -0.62 0.28
N LYS A 130 -5.57 -0.81 0.37
CA LYS A 130 -4.96 -1.83 1.23
C LYS A 130 -5.26 -1.57 2.71
N ASN A 131 -5.17 -0.31 3.15
CA ASN A 131 -5.46 0.07 4.53
C ASN A 131 -6.94 -0.16 4.84
N ILE A 132 -7.86 0.32 3.99
CA ILE A 132 -9.30 0.06 4.15
C ILE A 132 -9.57 -1.44 4.22
N HIS A 133 -8.98 -2.23 3.32
CA HIS A 133 -9.15 -3.68 3.33
C HIS A 133 -8.56 -4.33 4.57
N ALA A 134 -7.44 -3.84 5.09
CA ALA A 134 -6.83 -4.35 6.32
C ALA A 134 -7.73 -4.05 7.54
N ASP A 135 -8.29 -2.87 7.62
CA ASP A 135 -9.13 -2.40 8.71
C ASP A 135 -10.53 -3.03 8.72
N SER A 136 -11.05 -3.39 7.53
CA SER A 136 -12.34 -4.05 7.36
C SER A 136 -12.29 -5.58 7.48
N ARG A 137 -11.14 -6.18 7.82
CA ARG A 137 -11.06 -7.63 8.04
C ARG A 137 -11.99 -8.06 9.16
N THR A 138 -12.80 -9.08 8.86
CA THR A 138 -13.66 -9.70 9.88
C THR A 138 -12.81 -10.38 10.95
N THR A 139 -13.03 -9.99 12.18
CA THR A 139 -12.40 -10.57 13.37
C THR A 139 -13.47 -11.29 14.20
N LEU A 140 -13.12 -12.49 14.64
CA LEU A 140 -13.92 -13.27 15.55
C LEU A 140 -13.31 -13.20 16.96
N MET A 141 -14.12 -12.90 17.96
CA MET A 141 -13.71 -12.85 19.36
C MET A 141 -14.61 -13.77 20.20
N TYR A 142 -13.98 -14.48 21.12
CA TYR A 142 -14.67 -15.25 22.16
C TYR A 142 -14.57 -14.49 23.47
N ILE A 143 -15.72 -14.28 24.12
CA ILE A 143 -15.80 -13.65 25.44
C ILE A 143 -16.30 -14.73 26.38
N GLN A 144 -15.46 -15.17 27.31
CA GLN A 144 -15.80 -16.15 28.31
C GLN A 144 -15.72 -15.52 29.69
N ILE A 145 -16.74 -15.78 30.51
CA ILE A 145 -16.80 -15.29 31.89
C ILE A 145 -16.38 -16.43 32.80
N ASP A 146 -15.21 -16.30 33.37
CA ASP A 146 -14.68 -17.30 34.30
C ASP A 146 -15.48 -17.33 35.60
N ASN A 147 -15.67 -18.53 36.16
CA ASN A 147 -16.35 -18.76 37.44
C ASN A 147 -17.81 -18.25 37.52
N PHE A 148 -18.46 -18.01 36.37
CA PHE A 148 -19.83 -17.43 36.37
C PHE A 148 -20.81 -18.30 37.10
N ASN A 149 -20.79 -19.61 36.87
CA ASN A 149 -21.67 -20.58 37.55
C ASN A 149 -21.43 -20.63 39.07
N ASP A 150 -20.16 -20.53 39.50
CA ASP A 150 -19.84 -20.56 40.94
C ASP A 150 -20.37 -19.30 41.64
N VAL A 151 -20.32 -18.15 40.98
CA VAL A 151 -20.91 -16.90 41.50
C VAL A 151 -22.42 -17.00 41.56
N LEU A 152 -23.07 -17.58 40.55
CA LEU A 152 -24.54 -17.75 40.56
C LEU A 152 -25.02 -18.70 41.66
N GLN A 153 -24.32 -19.79 41.97
CA GLN A 153 -24.71 -20.73 43.03
C GLN A 153 -24.76 -20.08 44.42
N GLY A 154 -24.03 -18.99 44.63
CA GLY A 154 -24.04 -18.26 45.90
C GLY A 154 -25.19 -17.26 46.08
N LEU A 155 -26.06 -17.08 45.08
CA LEU A 155 -27.11 -16.06 45.02
C LEU A 155 -28.49 -16.72 45.00
N ASN A 156 -29.54 -15.96 45.48
CA ASN A 156 -30.92 -16.37 45.31
C ASN A 156 -31.40 -16.13 43.85
N ASP A 157 -32.54 -16.76 43.49
CA ASP A 157 -33.05 -16.72 42.08
C ASP A 157 -33.22 -15.32 41.52
N THR A 158 -33.63 -14.35 42.33
CA THR A 158 -33.85 -12.96 41.93
C THR A 158 -32.49 -12.30 41.63
N GLU A 159 -31.51 -12.49 42.49
CA GLU A 159 -30.16 -11.98 42.34
C GLU A 159 -29.45 -12.60 41.16
N GLN A 160 -29.62 -13.92 40.95
CA GLN A 160 -29.09 -14.63 39.77
C GLN A 160 -29.61 -13.99 38.46
N ASN A 161 -30.93 -13.83 38.36
CA ASN A 161 -31.57 -13.26 37.18
C ASN A 161 -31.11 -11.80 36.93
N SER A 162 -30.97 -11.00 38.01
CA SER A 162 -30.46 -9.64 37.90
C SER A 162 -29.02 -9.61 37.41
N LEU A 163 -28.12 -10.44 37.95
CA LEU A 163 -26.73 -10.51 37.55
C LEU A 163 -26.59 -10.97 36.10
N ILE A 164 -27.34 -11.99 35.68
CA ILE A 164 -27.36 -12.46 34.30
C ILE A 164 -27.80 -11.34 33.35
N PHE A 165 -28.88 -10.64 33.71
CA PHE A 165 -29.41 -9.54 32.90
C PHE A 165 -28.41 -8.39 32.76
N GLU A 166 -27.84 -7.93 33.89
CA GLU A 166 -26.87 -6.82 33.88
C GLU A 166 -25.59 -7.17 33.14
N THR A 167 -25.09 -8.40 33.27
CA THR A 167 -23.93 -8.88 32.54
C THR A 167 -24.20 -8.95 31.04
N ASN A 168 -25.34 -9.54 30.62
CA ASN A 168 -25.75 -9.58 29.23
C ASN A 168 -25.87 -8.17 28.65
N LYS A 169 -26.48 -7.22 29.41
CA LYS A 169 -26.64 -5.84 29.00
C LYS A 169 -25.27 -5.17 28.81
N ALA A 170 -24.37 -5.28 29.79
CA ALA A 170 -23.07 -4.66 29.76
C ALA A 170 -22.25 -5.13 28.52
N ILE A 171 -22.24 -6.45 28.24
CA ILE A 171 -21.52 -7.00 27.09
C ILE A 171 -22.17 -6.58 25.77
N THR A 172 -23.52 -6.53 25.74
CA THR A 172 -24.26 -6.11 24.53
C THR A 172 -24.01 -4.64 24.24
N ASP A 173 -24.09 -3.77 25.27
CA ASP A 173 -23.85 -2.31 25.12
C ASP A 173 -22.41 -2.03 24.68
N TRP A 174 -21.43 -2.77 25.24
CA TRP A 174 -20.04 -2.68 24.83
C TRP A 174 -19.83 -3.11 23.37
N MET A 175 -20.46 -4.22 22.96
CA MET A 175 -20.35 -4.68 21.58
C MET A 175 -21.04 -3.75 20.59
N ASN A 176 -22.16 -3.13 20.96
CA ASN A 176 -22.82 -2.11 20.16
C ASN A 176 -21.93 -0.86 19.99
N HIS A 177 -21.21 -0.45 21.04
CA HIS A 177 -20.23 0.63 20.97
C HIS A 177 -19.13 0.32 19.93
N LEU A 178 -18.69 -0.93 19.86
CA LEU A 178 -17.71 -1.41 18.88
C LEU A 178 -18.31 -1.77 17.51
N GLU A 179 -19.57 -1.43 17.25
CA GLU A 179 -20.27 -1.74 15.99
C GLU A 179 -20.17 -3.23 15.59
N GLY A 180 -20.07 -4.12 16.58
CA GLY A 180 -19.93 -5.55 16.38
C GLY A 180 -21.26 -6.30 16.53
N PHE A 181 -21.26 -7.56 16.06
CA PHE A 181 -22.36 -8.50 16.27
C PHE A 181 -22.02 -9.45 17.41
N LEU A 182 -22.97 -9.64 18.32
CA LEU A 182 -22.82 -10.53 19.46
C LEU A 182 -23.82 -11.67 19.41
N ARG A 183 -23.35 -12.88 19.71
CA ARG A 183 -24.19 -14.05 19.91
C ARG A 183 -23.83 -14.74 21.22
N LYS A 184 -24.81 -14.89 22.12
CA LYS A 184 -24.66 -15.72 23.29
C LYS A 184 -24.73 -17.19 22.89
N VAL A 185 -23.73 -17.98 23.28
CA VAL A 185 -23.62 -19.42 23.00
C VAL A 185 -24.05 -20.24 24.22
N SER A 186 -23.58 -19.85 25.40
CA SER A 186 -23.97 -20.43 26.70
C SER A 186 -24.13 -19.31 27.72
N GLU A 187 -24.36 -19.64 29.00
CA GLU A 187 -24.54 -18.62 30.04
C GLU A 187 -23.29 -17.78 30.26
N ASP A 188 -22.13 -18.38 30.08
CA ASP A 188 -20.81 -17.83 30.32
C ASP A 188 -20.01 -17.51 29.05
N LEU A 189 -20.51 -17.90 27.85
CA LEU A 189 -19.79 -17.79 26.59
C LEU A 189 -20.54 -16.99 25.53
N TYR A 190 -19.85 -16.01 24.97
CA TYR A 190 -20.32 -15.21 23.85
C TYR A 190 -19.34 -15.30 22.67
N VAL A 191 -19.88 -15.21 21.49
CA VAL A 191 -19.11 -15.07 20.24
C VAL A 191 -19.44 -13.72 19.64
N ALA A 192 -18.42 -12.94 19.40
CA ALA A 192 -18.53 -11.63 18.77
C ALA A 192 -17.84 -11.63 17.41
N VAL A 193 -18.41 -10.89 16.47
CA VAL A 193 -17.87 -10.64 15.13
C VAL A 193 -17.83 -9.15 14.91
N MET A 194 -16.67 -8.62 14.54
CA MET A 194 -16.46 -7.20 14.27
C MET A 194 -15.40 -6.99 13.20
N GLU A 195 -15.24 -5.76 12.73
CA GLU A 195 -14.10 -5.39 11.89
C GLU A 195 -12.84 -5.21 12.74
N LYS A 196 -11.68 -5.42 12.11
CA LYS A 196 -10.39 -5.28 12.80
C LYS A 196 -10.20 -3.90 13.44
N ARG A 197 -10.61 -2.82 12.75
CA ARG A 197 -10.54 -1.45 13.29
C ARG A 197 -11.25 -1.31 14.64
N ASN A 198 -12.39 -1.99 14.82
CA ASN A 198 -13.16 -1.94 16.05
C ASN A 198 -12.50 -2.79 17.16
N LEU A 199 -11.81 -3.87 16.79
CA LEU A 199 -10.96 -4.59 17.74
C LEU A 199 -9.78 -3.72 18.20
N ASP A 200 -9.14 -2.97 17.29
CA ASP A 200 -8.05 -2.07 17.63
C ASP A 200 -8.53 -0.99 18.64
N THR A 201 -9.73 -0.44 18.43
CA THR A 201 -10.40 0.46 19.41
C THR A 201 -10.58 -0.22 20.77
N ALA A 202 -11.10 -1.46 20.81
CA ALA A 202 -11.25 -2.20 22.06
C ALA A 202 -9.92 -2.44 22.77
N MET A 203 -8.84 -2.66 22.02
CA MET A 203 -7.48 -2.81 22.57
C MET A 203 -6.94 -1.50 23.14
N GLU A 204 -7.17 -0.37 22.49
CA GLU A 204 -6.82 0.96 23.00
C GLU A 204 -7.56 1.30 24.29
N GLU A 205 -8.84 0.93 24.39
CA GLU A 205 -9.69 1.03 25.58
C GLU A 205 -9.36 -0.04 26.65
N LYS A 206 -8.34 -0.89 26.37
CA LYS A 206 -7.87 -1.98 27.26
C LYS A 206 -8.98 -2.95 27.67
N PHE A 207 -9.96 -3.16 26.78
CA PHE A 207 -11.12 -4.01 27.06
C PHE A 207 -11.81 -3.64 28.37
N ASP A 208 -12.25 -2.39 28.52
CA ASP A 208 -12.88 -1.84 29.73
C ASP A 208 -14.09 -2.65 30.24
N ILE A 209 -14.68 -3.46 29.36
CA ILE A 209 -15.73 -4.42 29.69
C ILE A 209 -15.30 -5.41 30.77
N LEU A 210 -14.01 -5.78 30.85
CA LEU A 210 -13.49 -6.71 31.85
C LEU A 210 -13.70 -6.15 33.28
N ASP A 211 -13.45 -4.88 33.46
CA ASP A 211 -13.63 -4.23 34.75
C ASP A 211 -15.12 -4.03 35.06
N LYS A 212 -15.93 -3.70 34.05
CA LYS A 212 -17.39 -3.58 34.23
C LYS A 212 -18.01 -4.90 34.67
N VAL A 213 -17.71 -6.01 34.03
CA VAL A 213 -18.23 -7.35 34.38
C VAL A 213 -17.70 -7.80 35.74
N ARG A 214 -16.42 -7.55 36.06
CA ARG A 214 -15.84 -7.88 37.37
C ARG A 214 -16.52 -7.14 38.49
N ASN A 215 -16.86 -5.86 38.33
CA ASN A 215 -17.55 -5.06 39.31
C ASN A 215 -18.99 -5.54 39.54
N LEU A 216 -19.68 -6.05 38.54
CA LEU A 216 -21.00 -6.67 38.66
C LEU A 216 -20.97 -7.96 39.48
N GLN A 217 -19.91 -8.75 39.36
CA GLN A 217 -19.73 -10.02 40.10
C GLN A 217 -19.33 -9.80 41.59
N ASN A 218 -18.87 -8.62 41.96
CA ASN A 218 -18.41 -8.30 43.33
C ASN A 218 -19.30 -7.29 44.09
N PRO A 219 -20.64 -7.40 44.10
CA PRO A 219 -21.48 -6.44 44.82
C PRO A 219 -21.37 -6.56 46.35
N VAL A 220 -20.80 -7.66 46.89
CA VAL A 220 -20.84 -7.99 48.31
C VAL A 220 -19.66 -7.41 49.13
N ARG A 221 -18.62 -6.84 48.50
CA ARG A 221 -17.44 -6.33 49.23
C ARG A 221 -17.51 -4.84 49.61
N HIS A 222 -18.59 -4.13 49.31
CA HIS A 222 -18.76 -2.72 49.63
C HIS A 222 -19.74 -2.42 50.78
N LEU A 223 -20.20 -3.44 51.50
CA LEU A 223 -21.08 -3.31 52.65
C LEU A 223 -20.45 -3.92 53.94
N SER A 224 -19.18 -3.62 54.19
CA SER A 224 -18.59 -3.87 55.52
C SER A 224 -17.62 -2.78 55.91
#